data_6374ac30d8c7b1fddb8b4112e5b88713
#
_entry.id   6374ac30d8c7b1fddb8b4112e5b88713
#
_cell.length_a   1.000
_cell.length_b   1.000
_cell.length_c   1.000
_cell.angle_alpha   90.00
_cell.angle_beta   90.00
_cell.angle_gamma   90.00
#
_symmetry.space_group_name_H-M   'P 1'
#
loop_
_entity.id
_entity.type
_entity.pdbx_description
1 polymer ?
#
loop_
_entity_poly.entity_id
_entity_poly.type
_entity_poly.pdbx_seq_one_letter_code
_entity_poly.pdbx_strand_id
1 'polypeptide(L)'
;MGLKNEERYTRREVSEIIGLSRRQVQHWDQTDLIKPSFRIVGGHTRYTFQDLVAFKTAKKLLDAGISTQRIRHSVGELQCLLPRVKRPLAELTLVATGDLILVFYEGTVFDAVSGQEWIIEVSEVKQAVEKWQRRVRQIKKYRKNRKDGPTHKKAKASV
;
A
#
# COMPACT_ATOMS: atom_id res chain seq x y z
N MET A 1 -16.71 29.74 7.17
CA MET A 1 -15.78 28.78 6.55
C MET A 1 -16.50 27.47 6.45
N GLY A 2 -16.82 27.05 5.25
CA GLY A 2 -17.54 25.80 5.01
C GLY A 2 -16.74 24.61 5.49
N LEU A 3 -17.28 23.86 6.44
CA LEU A 3 -16.88 22.48 6.70
C LEU A 3 -17.00 21.75 5.37
N LYS A 4 -15.87 21.34 4.79
CA LYS A 4 -15.88 20.40 3.66
C LYS A 4 -16.73 19.24 4.12
N ASN A 5 -17.82 18.99 3.43
CA ASN A 5 -18.69 17.85 3.65
C ASN A 5 -17.81 16.61 3.40
N GLU A 6 -17.26 16.03 4.47
CA GLU A 6 -16.47 14.82 4.33
C GLU A 6 -17.40 13.76 3.73
N GLU A 7 -17.09 13.32 2.54
CA GLU A 7 -17.85 12.26 1.90
C GLU A 7 -17.90 11.06 2.83
N ARG A 8 -19.10 10.57 3.07
CA ARG A 8 -19.37 9.45 3.96
C ARG A 8 -19.91 8.28 3.16
N TYR A 9 -19.23 7.18 3.27
CA TYR A 9 -19.54 5.96 2.53
C TYR A 9 -20.32 4.98 3.38
N THR A 10 -21.30 4.31 2.79
CA THR A 10 -22.03 3.20 3.39
C THR A 10 -21.19 1.92 3.33
N ARG A 11 -21.57 0.91 4.11
CA ARG A 11 -20.94 -0.44 4.06
C ARG A 11 -21.02 -1.04 2.65
N ARG A 12 -22.11 -0.80 1.93
CA ARG A 12 -22.27 -1.24 0.55
C ARG A 12 -21.25 -0.59 -0.37
N GLU A 13 -21.10 0.73 -0.30
CA GLU A 13 -20.14 1.47 -1.11
C GLU A 13 -18.70 1.08 -0.81
N VAL A 14 -18.34 0.90 0.46
CA VAL A 14 -17.02 0.35 0.86
C VAL A 14 -16.79 -1.02 0.22
N SER A 15 -17.77 -1.90 0.29
CA SER A 15 -17.72 -3.24 -0.33
C SER A 15 -17.44 -3.15 -1.84
N GLU A 16 -18.16 -2.29 -2.54
CA GLU A 16 -18.04 -2.10 -3.99
C GLU A 16 -16.70 -1.44 -4.38
N ILE A 17 -16.28 -0.40 -3.66
CA ILE A 17 -15.04 0.35 -3.95
C ILE A 17 -13.78 -0.48 -3.67
N ILE A 18 -13.76 -1.19 -2.54
CA ILE A 18 -12.56 -1.93 -2.08
C ILE A 18 -12.50 -3.34 -2.69
N GLY A 19 -13.64 -3.90 -3.06
CA GLY A 19 -13.72 -5.28 -3.55
C GLY A 19 -13.72 -6.31 -2.42
N LEU A 20 -14.33 -5.99 -1.29
CA LEU A 20 -14.61 -6.89 -0.18
C LEU A 20 -16.09 -7.26 -0.16
N SER A 21 -16.44 -8.43 0.39
CA SER A 21 -17.84 -8.73 0.66
C SER A 21 -18.37 -7.83 1.81
N ARG A 22 -19.67 -7.54 1.83
CA ARG A 22 -20.29 -6.79 2.94
C ARG A 22 -20.06 -7.47 4.29
N ARG A 23 -20.01 -8.81 4.27
CA ARG A 23 -19.74 -9.60 5.48
C ARG A 23 -18.30 -9.39 5.98
N GLN A 24 -17.32 -9.30 5.09
CA GLN A 24 -15.93 -8.99 5.47
C GLN A 24 -15.82 -7.59 6.03
N VAL A 25 -16.44 -6.58 5.41
CA VAL A 25 -16.46 -5.20 5.91
C VAL A 25 -17.09 -5.16 7.31
N GLN A 26 -18.21 -5.85 7.52
CA GLN A 26 -18.87 -5.95 8.83
C GLN A 26 -18.00 -6.67 9.86
N HIS A 27 -17.36 -7.76 9.48
CA HIS A 27 -16.49 -8.53 10.36
C HIS A 27 -15.28 -7.71 10.83
N TRP A 28 -14.67 -6.95 9.93
CA TRP A 28 -13.54 -6.09 10.28
C TRP A 28 -13.92 -4.92 11.19
N ASP A 29 -15.13 -4.40 11.05
CA ASP A 29 -15.72 -3.42 11.98
C ASP A 29 -15.99 -4.07 13.35
N GLN A 30 -16.65 -5.22 13.40
CA GLN A 30 -16.99 -5.93 14.63
C GLN A 30 -15.77 -6.41 15.42
N THR A 31 -14.69 -6.71 14.75
CA THR A 31 -13.43 -7.19 15.36
C THR A 31 -12.44 -6.06 15.64
N ASP A 32 -12.85 -4.81 15.49
CA ASP A 32 -12.03 -3.60 15.69
C ASP A 32 -10.75 -3.56 14.86
N LEU A 33 -10.68 -4.30 13.75
CA LEU A 33 -9.57 -4.20 12.82
C LEU A 33 -9.59 -2.82 12.13
N ILE A 34 -10.79 -2.41 11.69
CA ILE A 34 -11.02 -1.08 11.13
C ILE A 34 -12.27 -0.52 11.78
N LYS A 35 -12.09 0.48 12.63
CA LYS A 35 -13.20 1.17 13.28
C LYS A 35 -13.80 2.21 12.35
N PRO A 36 -15.11 2.21 12.13
CA PRO A 36 -15.75 3.25 11.34
C PRO A 36 -15.63 4.61 12.04
N SER A 37 -15.39 5.65 11.27
CA SER A 37 -15.28 7.00 11.82
C SER A 37 -16.57 7.52 12.40
N PHE A 38 -17.72 7.04 11.90
CA PHE A 38 -19.04 7.46 12.37
C PHE A 38 -19.96 6.26 12.63
N ARG A 39 -20.52 6.23 13.84
CA ARG A 39 -21.64 5.36 14.19
C ARG A 39 -22.85 6.26 14.48
N ILE A 40 -23.92 6.09 13.70
CA ILE A 40 -25.17 6.81 13.88
C ILE A 40 -26.04 5.99 14.82
N VAL A 41 -26.70 6.66 15.76
CA VAL A 41 -27.70 6.03 16.64
C VAL A 41 -28.78 5.38 15.77
N GLY A 42 -29.04 4.06 15.98
CA GLY A 42 -29.94 3.27 15.13
C GLY A 42 -29.21 2.30 14.18
N GLY A 43 -27.89 2.14 14.29
CA GLY A 43 -27.14 1.04 13.68
C GLY A 43 -26.57 1.32 12.29
N HIS A 44 -26.69 2.54 11.76
CA HIS A 44 -26.08 2.89 10.47
C HIS A 44 -24.64 3.35 10.65
N THR A 45 -23.72 2.56 10.12
CA THR A 45 -22.29 2.89 10.08
C THR A 45 -21.96 3.72 8.85
N ARG A 46 -21.08 4.71 9.02
CA ARG A 46 -20.53 5.51 7.91
C ARG A 46 -19.04 5.55 8.00
N TYR A 47 -18.41 5.50 6.85
CA TYR A 47 -16.96 5.44 6.66
C TYR A 47 -16.47 6.69 5.95
N THR A 48 -15.29 7.16 6.33
CA THR A 48 -14.60 8.28 5.67
C THR A 48 -13.65 7.79 4.58
N PHE A 49 -13.07 8.71 3.84
CA PHE A 49 -11.99 8.37 2.90
C PHE A 49 -10.78 7.72 3.59
N GLN A 50 -10.42 8.16 4.81
CA GLN A 50 -9.36 7.51 5.59
C GLN A 50 -9.73 6.06 5.96
N ASP A 51 -10.99 5.79 6.25
CA ASP A 51 -11.45 4.42 6.46
C ASP A 51 -11.29 3.58 5.19
N LEU A 52 -11.59 4.12 4.01
CA LEU A 52 -11.36 3.45 2.73
C LEU A 52 -9.89 3.12 2.51
N VAL A 53 -8.98 4.04 2.84
CA VAL A 53 -7.53 3.81 2.76
C VAL A 53 -7.13 2.65 3.69
N ALA A 54 -7.63 2.63 4.93
CA ALA A 54 -7.37 1.54 5.87
C ALA A 54 -7.88 0.18 5.35
N PHE A 55 -9.11 0.13 4.80
CA PHE A 55 -9.66 -1.07 4.18
C PHE A 55 -8.81 -1.55 2.99
N LYS A 56 -8.37 -0.62 2.14
CA LYS A 56 -7.54 -0.96 0.97
C LYS A 56 -6.17 -1.50 1.39
N THR A 57 -5.55 -0.90 2.40
CA THR A 57 -4.27 -1.36 2.96
C THR A 57 -4.40 -2.76 3.55
N ALA A 58 -5.40 -2.99 4.40
CA ALA A 58 -5.65 -4.31 4.99
C ALA A 58 -5.93 -5.37 3.91
N LYS A 59 -6.71 -5.04 2.88
CA LYS A 59 -6.96 -5.94 1.76
C LYS A 59 -5.69 -6.29 1.00
N LYS A 60 -4.84 -5.32 0.73
CA LYS A 60 -3.54 -5.58 0.06
C LYS A 60 -2.64 -6.51 0.88
N LEU A 61 -2.58 -6.34 2.20
CA LEU A 61 -1.84 -7.22 3.08
C LEU A 61 -2.43 -8.64 3.07
N LEU A 62 -3.76 -8.76 3.11
CA LEU A 62 -4.46 -10.04 3.02
C LEU A 62 -4.19 -10.74 1.69
N ASP A 63 -4.30 -10.02 0.57
CA ASP A 63 -4.03 -10.54 -0.78
C ASP A 63 -2.56 -10.97 -0.95
N ALA A 64 -1.65 -10.36 -0.21
CA ALA A 64 -0.22 -10.76 -0.14
C ALA A 64 0.05 -11.97 0.77
N GLY A 65 -0.99 -12.57 1.37
CA GLY A 65 -0.88 -13.76 2.20
C GLY A 65 -0.78 -13.52 3.71
N ILE A 66 -0.86 -12.27 4.17
CA ILE A 66 -0.86 -11.95 5.60
C ILE A 66 -2.23 -12.26 6.19
N SER A 67 -2.29 -13.04 7.27
CA SER A 67 -3.55 -13.37 7.92
C SER A 67 -4.19 -12.16 8.60
N THR A 68 -5.52 -12.15 8.71
CA THR A 68 -6.26 -11.09 9.41
C THR A 68 -5.83 -10.94 10.87
N GLN A 69 -5.52 -12.05 11.55
CA GLN A 69 -5.00 -12.03 12.92
C GLN A 69 -3.65 -11.34 13.01
N ARG A 70 -2.76 -11.59 12.06
CA ARG A 70 -1.44 -10.95 12.01
C ARG A 70 -1.55 -9.46 11.72
N ILE A 71 -2.43 -9.06 10.81
CA ILE A 71 -2.72 -7.64 10.55
C ILE A 71 -3.21 -6.96 11.83
N ARG A 72 -4.14 -7.57 12.54
CA ARG A 72 -4.68 -7.02 13.80
C ARG A 72 -3.60 -6.90 14.88
N HIS A 73 -2.79 -7.93 15.05
CA HIS A 73 -1.68 -7.90 16.00
C HIS A 73 -0.68 -6.79 15.66
N SER A 74 -0.30 -6.67 14.38
CA SER A 74 0.59 -5.60 13.91
C SER A 74 0.01 -4.21 14.14
N VAL A 75 -1.27 -3.99 13.93
CA VAL A 75 -1.93 -2.71 14.21
C VAL A 75 -1.85 -2.37 15.70
N GLY A 76 -2.09 -3.36 16.58
CA GLY A 76 -1.96 -3.19 18.03
C GLY A 76 -0.54 -2.80 18.45
N GLU A 77 0.46 -3.52 17.96
CA GLU A 77 1.88 -3.22 18.24
C GLU A 77 2.29 -1.83 17.71
N LEU A 78 1.86 -1.47 16.50
CA LEU A 78 2.14 -0.16 15.92
C LEU A 78 1.52 0.99 16.72
N GLN A 79 0.34 0.81 17.29
CA GLN A 79 -0.27 1.82 18.17
C GLN A 79 0.53 2.00 19.47
N CYS A 80 1.17 0.95 19.97
CA CYS A 80 2.06 1.02 21.13
C CYS A 80 3.41 1.68 20.77
N LEU A 81 4.02 1.28 19.65
CA LEU A 81 5.32 1.78 19.20
C LEU A 81 5.26 3.24 18.72
N LEU A 82 4.17 3.62 18.08
CA LEU A 82 3.95 4.93 17.48
C LEU A 82 2.70 5.61 18.07
N PRO A 83 2.75 6.13 19.29
CA PRO A 83 1.56 6.68 19.97
C PRO A 83 0.91 7.87 19.23
N ARG A 84 1.68 8.57 18.38
CA ARG A 84 1.17 9.68 17.56
C ARG A 84 0.33 9.21 16.38
N VAL A 85 0.57 7.98 15.91
CA VAL A 85 -0.18 7.38 14.80
C VAL A 85 -1.46 6.78 15.34
N LYS A 86 -2.58 7.39 15.02
CA LYS A 86 -3.89 6.95 15.51
C LYS A 86 -4.49 5.83 14.67
N ARG A 87 -4.18 5.82 13.40
CA ARG A 87 -4.76 4.90 12.39
C ARG A 87 -3.65 4.29 11.54
N PRO A 88 -2.90 3.29 12.04
CA PRO A 88 -1.72 2.73 11.35
C PRO A 88 -1.98 2.30 9.91
N LEU A 89 -3.11 1.65 9.63
CA LEU A 89 -3.47 1.20 8.28
C LEU A 89 -3.76 2.34 7.29
N ALA A 90 -4.11 3.53 7.78
CA ALA A 90 -4.41 4.69 6.95
C ALA A 90 -3.24 5.69 6.86
N GLU A 91 -2.40 5.74 7.90
CA GLU A 91 -1.37 6.77 8.04
C GLU A 91 0.03 6.28 7.70
N LEU A 92 0.27 4.95 7.75
CA LEU A 92 1.59 4.37 7.53
C LEU A 92 1.70 3.69 6.16
N THR A 93 2.91 3.67 5.63
CA THR A 93 3.25 2.83 4.49
C THR A 93 3.65 1.45 4.98
N LEU A 94 2.83 0.45 4.68
CA LEU A 94 3.01 -0.94 5.09
C LEU A 94 3.28 -1.81 3.86
N VAL A 95 4.29 -2.66 3.95
CA VAL A 95 4.65 -3.58 2.87
C VAL A 95 4.75 -5.01 3.41
N ALA A 96 4.01 -5.93 2.80
CA ALA A 96 4.12 -7.34 3.11
C ALA A 96 5.37 -7.94 2.45
N THR A 97 6.20 -8.63 3.23
CA THR A 97 7.38 -9.35 2.75
C THR A 97 7.40 -10.73 3.41
N GLY A 98 6.95 -11.76 2.67
CA GLY A 98 6.72 -13.07 3.24
C GLY A 98 5.71 -12.99 4.40
N ASP A 99 6.13 -13.40 5.58
CA ASP A 99 5.31 -13.35 6.80
C ASP A 99 5.44 -12.02 7.58
N LEU A 100 6.29 -11.11 7.12
CA LEU A 100 6.57 -9.86 7.81
C LEU A 100 5.77 -8.71 7.22
N ILE A 101 5.43 -7.74 8.07
CA ILE A 101 4.89 -6.44 7.66
C ILE A 101 5.95 -5.40 7.98
N LEU A 102 6.57 -4.86 6.95
CA LEU A 102 7.53 -3.76 7.07
C LEU A 102 6.80 -2.43 7.10
N VAL A 103 7.23 -1.57 8.00
CA VAL A 103 6.68 -0.23 8.23
C VAL A 103 7.73 0.79 7.85
N PHE A 104 7.34 1.74 7.00
CA PHE A 104 8.15 2.89 6.65
C PHE A 104 7.63 4.10 7.42
N TYR A 105 8.46 4.61 8.32
CA TYR A 105 8.11 5.74 9.15
C TYR A 105 9.34 6.61 9.45
N GLU A 106 9.25 7.91 9.19
CA GLU A 106 10.29 8.92 9.46
C GLU A 106 11.70 8.51 8.99
N GLY A 107 11.79 7.90 7.80
CA GLY A 107 13.07 7.51 7.20
C GLY A 107 13.63 6.19 7.69
N THR A 108 12.95 5.50 8.61
CA THR A 108 13.32 4.17 9.10
C THR A 108 12.38 3.10 8.58
N VAL A 109 12.86 1.86 8.56
CA VAL A 109 12.09 0.66 8.23
C VAL A 109 12.20 -0.31 9.39
N PHE A 110 11.09 -0.79 9.90
CA PHE A 110 11.06 -1.76 10.98
C PHE A 110 9.95 -2.80 10.79
N ASP A 111 10.07 -3.94 11.47
CA ASP A 111 9.00 -4.94 11.51
C ASP A 111 7.87 -4.49 12.43
N ALA A 112 6.64 -4.54 11.94
CA ALA A 112 5.44 -4.10 12.65
C ALA A 112 5.17 -4.89 13.95
N VAL A 113 5.67 -6.11 14.07
CA VAL A 113 5.40 -6.99 15.22
C VAL A 113 6.51 -6.91 16.25
N SER A 114 7.75 -7.09 15.82
CA SER A 114 8.90 -7.12 16.75
C SER A 114 9.43 -5.73 17.09
N GLY A 115 9.11 -4.71 16.28
CA GLY A 115 9.70 -3.38 16.39
C GLY A 115 11.21 -3.35 16.06
N GLN A 116 11.76 -4.49 15.59
CA GLN A 116 13.16 -4.58 15.23
C GLN A 116 13.43 -3.65 14.03
N GLU A 117 14.26 -2.67 14.24
CA GLU A 117 14.70 -1.81 13.13
C GLU A 117 15.51 -2.64 12.14
N TRP A 118 15.06 -2.60 10.92
CA TRP A 118 15.86 -3.01 9.80
C TRP A 118 16.73 -1.81 9.44
N ILE A 119 18.03 -1.91 9.69
CA ILE A 119 19.01 -0.90 9.28
C ILE A 119 19.16 -0.95 7.76
N ILE A 120 18.10 -0.63 7.08
CA ILE A 120 18.14 -0.21 5.70
C ILE A 120 17.87 1.28 5.76
N GLU A 121 18.91 2.07 5.65
CA GLU A 121 18.69 3.48 5.45
C GLU A 121 17.80 3.64 4.22
N VAL A 122 16.68 4.33 4.36
CA VAL A 122 15.77 4.60 3.23
C VAL A 122 16.54 5.28 2.09
N SER A 123 17.59 6.03 2.42
CA SER A 123 18.56 6.58 1.47
C SER A 123 19.23 5.50 0.61
N GLU A 124 19.62 4.36 1.17
CA GLU A 124 20.24 3.26 0.42
C GLU A 124 19.25 2.60 -0.55
N VAL A 125 18.03 2.38 -0.10
CA VAL A 125 16.95 1.85 -0.97
C VAL A 125 16.64 2.84 -2.09
N LYS A 126 16.55 4.12 -1.77
CA LYS A 126 16.33 5.18 -2.74
C LYS A 126 17.44 5.24 -3.79
N GLN A 127 18.70 5.17 -3.36
CA GLN A 127 19.85 5.10 -4.26
C GLN A 127 19.83 3.85 -5.13
N ALA A 128 19.48 2.69 -4.57
CA ALA A 128 19.35 1.44 -5.32
C ALA A 128 18.26 1.53 -6.40
N VAL A 129 17.11 2.12 -6.07
CA VAL A 129 16.01 2.35 -7.02
C VAL A 129 16.44 3.32 -8.13
N GLU A 130 17.09 4.42 -7.79
CA GLU A 130 17.60 5.37 -8.78
C GLU A 130 18.63 4.74 -9.73
N LYS A 131 19.55 3.95 -9.19
CA LYS A 131 20.55 3.21 -9.96
C LYS A 131 19.89 2.19 -10.90
N TRP A 132 18.88 1.47 -10.42
CA TRP A 132 18.10 0.55 -11.23
C TRP A 132 17.35 1.27 -12.35
N GLN A 133 16.69 2.39 -12.06
CA GLN A 133 15.98 3.21 -13.04
C GLN A 133 16.91 3.75 -14.14
N ARG A 134 18.13 4.20 -13.78
CA ARG A 134 19.15 4.62 -14.76
C ARG A 134 19.52 3.47 -15.68
N ARG A 135 19.74 2.28 -15.13
CA ARG A 135 20.07 1.07 -15.89
C ARG A 135 18.97 0.70 -16.89
N VAL A 136 17.73 0.72 -16.46
CA VAL A 136 16.56 0.44 -17.31
C VAL A 136 16.44 1.47 -18.44
N ARG A 137 16.68 2.75 -18.17
CA ARG A 137 16.67 3.80 -19.20
C ARG A 137 17.78 3.59 -20.24
N GLN A 138 18.99 3.21 -19.82
CA GLN A 138 20.10 2.91 -20.72
C GLN A 138 19.78 1.72 -21.64
N ILE A 139 19.21 0.65 -21.10
CA ILE A 139 18.82 -0.53 -21.89
C ILE A 139 17.74 -0.16 -22.93
N LYS A 140 16.75 0.65 -22.54
CA LYS A 140 15.71 1.12 -23.48
C LYS A 140 16.30 1.97 -24.60
N LYS A 141 17.22 2.88 -24.27
CA LYS A 141 17.93 3.73 -25.26
C LYS A 141 18.76 2.88 -26.24
N TYR A 142 19.49 1.88 -25.72
CA TYR A 142 20.27 0.97 -26.55
C TYR A 142 19.40 0.15 -27.52
N ARG A 143 18.28 -0.36 -27.05
CA ARG A 143 17.31 -1.11 -27.88
C ARG A 143 16.67 -0.25 -28.95
N LYS A 144 16.39 1.03 -28.66
CA LYS A 144 15.84 1.98 -29.64
C LYS A 144 16.87 2.24 -30.74
N ASN A 145 18.09 2.56 -30.38
CA ASN A 145 19.17 2.84 -31.35
C ASN A 145 19.50 1.64 -32.28
N ARG A 146 19.31 0.39 -31.81
CA ARG A 146 19.46 -0.81 -32.66
C ARG A 146 18.31 -1.01 -33.64
N LYS A 147 17.12 -0.51 -33.36
CA LYS A 147 15.98 -0.58 -34.30
C LYS A 147 16.07 0.48 -35.39
N ASP A 148 16.71 1.62 -35.09
CA ASP A 148 16.84 2.76 -35.98
C ASP A 148 18.22 2.74 -36.73
N GLY A 149 19.03 1.67 -36.57
CA GLY A 149 20.26 1.47 -37.28
C GLY A 149 20.06 1.23 -38.80
N PRO A 150 21.02 1.62 -39.65
CA PRO A 150 20.85 1.60 -41.10
C PRO A 150 20.56 0.17 -41.57
N THR A 151 19.39 0.01 -42.22
CA THR A 151 19.10 -1.18 -43.02
C THR A 151 20.18 -1.36 -44.09
N HIS A 152 20.96 -2.42 -43.95
CA HIS A 152 21.86 -2.84 -45.04
C HIS A 152 21.02 -3.02 -46.33
N LYS A 153 21.10 -2.03 -47.21
CA LYS A 153 20.66 -2.23 -48.60
C LYS A 153 21.51 -3.36 -49.15
N LYS A 154 20.90 -4.51 -49.39
CA LYS A 154 21.50 -5.56 -50.18
C LYS A 154 21.82 -4.95 -51.55
N ALA A 155 23.08 -4.80 -51.86
CA ALA A 155 23.51 -4.51 -53.19
C ALA A 155 23.08 -5.69 -54.08
N LYS A 156 22.17 -5.45 -55.01
CA LYS A 156 21.91 -6.38 -56.11
C LYS A 156 23.16 -6.34 -57.01
N ALA A 157 23.92 -7.41 -56.99
CA ALA A 157 24.88 -7.66 -58.01
C ALA A 157 24.12 -7.91 -59.32
N SER A 158 24.21 -6.97 -60.24
CA SER A 158 23.85 -7.20 -61.65
C SER A 158 25.02 -7.89 -62.31
N VAL A 159 24.74 -9.04 -62.88
CA VAL A 159 25.59 -9.66 -63.90
C VAL A 159 25.21 -9.07 -65.26
#